data_66965772ee4e36b44bc1f6df8c89b94d
#
_entry.id   66965772ee4e36b44bc1f6df8c89b94d
#
_cell.length_a   1.000
_cell.length_b   1.000
_cell.length_c   1.000
_cell.angle_alpha   90.00
_cell.angle_beta   90.00
_cell.angle_gamma   90.00
#
_symmetry.space_group_name_H-M   'P 1'
#
loop_
_entity.id
_entity.type
_entity.pdbx_description
1 polymer ?
#
loop_
_entity_poly.entity_id
_entity_poly.type
_entity_poly.pdbx_seq_one_letter_code
_entity_poly.pdbx_strand_id
1 'polypeptide(L)'
;MSRGLPLNVKLCLDKALDSALLSVETYNKPAVKFKSGGYIVLMCIAWTSLFHAIFFKRGIKPFYREKNKVRFKRVDGEIQFWELATCVKEYFKGEDCAIRKNIELFIPLRNKLEH
;
A
#
# COMPACT_ATOMS: atom_id res chain seq x y z
N MET A 1 -6.29 7.70 18.29
CA MET A 1 -6.59 8.61 17.89
C MET A 1 -7.25 8.71 16.62
N SER A 2 -8.00 8.01 16.15
CA SER A 2 -8.73 8.14 14.95
C SER A 2 -10.15 8.59 15.16
N ARG A 3 -10.36 9.29 16.26
CA ARG A 3 -11.66 9.82 16.57
C ARG A 3 -12.12 10.74 15.44
N GLY A 4 -13.31 10.53 14.91
CA GLY A 4 -13.83 11.33 13.81
C GLY A 4 -13.42 10.86 12.43
N LEU A 5 -12.51 9.90 12.32
CA LEU A 5 -12.13 9.36 11.02
C LEU A 5 -13.14 8.31 10.56
N PRO A 6 -13.48 8.29 9.26
CA PRO A 6 -14.32 7.22 8.73
C PRO A 6 -13.69 5.84 8.98
N LEU A 7 -14.54 4.83 9.08
CA LEU A 7 -14.08 3.47 9.37
C LEU A 7 -13.08 2.97 8.34
N ASN A 8 -13.33 3.21 7.06
CA ASN A 8 -12.42 2.73 6.02
C ASN A 8 -11.02 3.36 6.13
N VAL A 9 -10.96 4.65 6.49
CA VAL A 9 -9.67 5.33 6.71
C VAL A 9 -8.97 4.72 7.90
N LYS A 10 -9.69 4.51 9.00
CA LYS A 10 -9.12 3.94 10.20
C LYS A 10 -8.57 2.54 9.97
N LEU A 11 -9.32 1.69 9.27
CA LEU A 11 -8.87 0.33 9.01
C LEU A 11 -7.60 0.30 8.15
N CYS A 12 -7.52 1.18 7.16
CA CYS A 12 -6.31 1.26 6.33
C CYS A 12 -5.12 1.78 7.11
N LEU A 13 -5.34 2.77 8.00
CA LEU A 13 -4.25 3.27 8.85
C LEU A 13 -3.76 2.20 9.82
N ASP A 14 -4.68 1.48 10.45
CA ASP A 14 -4.31 0.41 11.37
C ASP A 14 -3.51 -0.66 10.64
N LYS A 15 -3.93 -1.03 9.44
CA LYS A 15 -3.19 -2.02 8.65
C LYS A 15 -1.81 -1.51 8.27
N ALA A 16 -1.69 -0.22 7.93
CA ALA A 16 -0.40 0.37 7.58
C ALA A 16 0.56 0.33 8.77
N LEU A 17 0.07 0.73 9.96
CA LEU A 17 0.89 0.72 11.17
C LEU A 17 1.30 -0.69 11.56
N ASP A 18 0.34 -1.62 11.58
CA ASP A 18 0.63 -3.00 11.96
C ASP A 18 1.63 -3.64 11.01
N SER A 19 1.48 -3.39 9.71
CA SER A 19 2.40 -3.95 8.71
C SER A 19 3.80 -3.36 8.85
N ALA A 20 3.89 -2.06 9.10
CA ALA A 20 5.18 -1.41 9.30
C ALA A 20 5.88 -1.93 10.54
N LEU A 21 5.16 -2.05 11.65
CA LEU A 21 5.72 -2.58 12.88
C LEU A 21 6.18 -4.02 12.71
N LEU A 22 5.36 -4.84 12.06
CA LEU A 22 5.72 -6.23 11.82
C LEU A 22 6.94 -6.34 10.91
N SER A 23 7.09 -5.44 9.93
CA SER A 23 8.25 -5.47 9.05
C SER A 23 9.54 -5.21 9.83
N VAL A 24 9.51 -4.24 10.75
CA VAL A 24 10.67 -3.93 11.56
C VAL A 24 10.99 -5.09 12.51
N GLU A 25 9.98 -5.64 13.16
CA GLU A 25 10.15 -6.78 14.06
C GLU A 25 10.73 -7.98 13.32
N THR A 26 10.23 -8.25 12.13
CA THR A 26 10.72 -9.36 11.31
C THR A 26 12.18 -9.17 10.96
N TYR A 27 12.54 -7.96 10.55
CA TYR A 27 13.93 -7.65 10.18
C TYR A 27 14.87 -7.82 11.37
N ASN A 28 14.41 -7.52 12.59
CA ASN A 28 15.23 -7.56 13.79
C ASN A 28 15.28 -8.93 14.47
N LYS A 29 14.47 -9.90 14.02
CA LYS A 29 14.47 -11.22 14.63
C LYS A 29 15.68 -12.04 14.17
N PRO A 30 16.55 -12.47 15.07
CA PRO A 30 17.76 -13.19 14.66
C PRO A 30 17.48 -14.56 14.04
N ALA A 31 16.38 -15.19 14.40
CA ALA A 31 16.05 -16.51 13.90
C ALA A 31 15.38 -16.55 12.53
N VAL A 32 14.97 -15.39 12.00
CA VAL A 32 14.29 -15.31 10.70
C VAL A 32 15.34 -15.32 9.60
N LYS A 33 15.24 -16.29 8.70
CA LYS A 33 16.22 -16.41 7.62
C LYS A 33 15.98 -15.46 6.46
N PHE A 34 14.72 -15.21 6.12
CA PHE A 34 14.38 -14.38 4.97
C PHE A 34 13.96 -12.98 5.42
N LYS A 35 14.86 -12.30 6.13
CA LYS A 35 14.54 -11.00 6.73
C LYS A 35 14.27 -9.91 5.69
N SER A 36 15.15 -9.79 4.70
CA SER A 36 15.03 -8.72 3.71
C SER A 36 13.76 -8.87 2.90
N GLY A 37 13.42 -10.09 2.49
CA GLY A 37 12.21 -10.34 1.73
C GLY A 37 10.96 -10.01 2.52
N GLY A 38 10.91 -10.48 3.77
CA GLY A 38 9.78 -10.19 4.65
C GLY A 38 9.61 -8.70 4.88
N TYR A 39 10.71 -8.01 5.14
CA TYR A 39 10.69 -6.56 5.33
C TYR A 39 10.13 -5.84 4.10
N ILE A 40 10.62 -6.19 2.91
CA ILE A 40 10.20 -5.54 1.66
C ILE A 40 8.71 -5.75 1.41
N VAL A 41 8.22 -6.99 1.53
CA VAL A 41 6.81 -7.28 1.29
C VAL A 41 5.92 -6.52 2.27
N LEU A 42 6.26 -6.57 3.56
CA LEU A 42 5.46 -5.91 4.59
C LEU A 42 5.50 -4.38 4.45
N MET A 43 6.64 -3.81 4.06
CA MET A 43 6.72 -2.37 3.84
C MET A 43 5.90 -1.95 2.62
N CYS A 44 5.85 -2.78 1.58
CA CYS A 44 4.97 -2.49 0.44
C CYS A 44 3.51 -2.49 0.87
N ILE A 45 3.10 -3.44 1.72
CA ILE A 45 1.74 -3.48 2.27
C ILE A 45 1.47 -2.23 3.09
N ALA A 46 2.44 -1.83 3.93
CA ALA A 46 2.29 -0.64 4.77
C ALA A 46 2.09 0.62 3.93
N TRP A 47 2.93 0.83 2.92
CA TRP A 47 2.81 2.00 2.05
C TRP A 47 1.50 1.99 1.27
N THR A 48 1.12 0.83 0.73
CA THR A 48 -0.12 0.70 -0.03
C THR A 48 -1.32 1.05 0.86
N SER A 49 -1.35 0.51 2.07
CA SER A 49 -2.46 0.77 3.01
C SER A 49 -2.50 2.24 3.43
N LEU A 50 -1.33 2.85 3.62
CA LEU A 50 -1.27 4.27 3.96
C LEU A 50 -1.83 5.13 2.83
N PHE A 51 -1.46 4.83 1.58
CA PHE A 51 -2.01 5.56 0.44
C PHE A 51 -3.52 5.38 0.33
N HIS A 52 -4.02 4.17 0.55
CA HIS A 52 -5.46 3.94 0.53
C HIS A 52 -6.16 4.80 1.59
N ALA A 53 -5.58 4.90 2.78
CA ALA A 53 -6.15 5.75 3.83
C ALA A 53 -6.18 7.21 3.41
N ILE A 54 -5.09 7.69 2.81
CA ILE A 54 -5.01 9.08 2.35
C ILE A 54 -6.07 9.35 1.28
N PHE A 55 -6.20 8.46 0.30
CA PHE A 55 -7.19 8.64 -0.77
C PHE A 55 -8.60 8.62 -0.22
N PHE A 56 -8.93 7.67 0.65
CA PHE A 56 -10.26 7.62 1.26
C PHE A 56 -10.55 8.90 2.02
N LYS A 57 -9.56 9.42 2.76
CA LYS A 57 -9.76 10.65 3.53
C LYS A 57 -10.04 11.84 2.61
N ARG A 58 -9.47 11.83 1.41
CA ARG A 58 -9.70 12.89 0.42
C ARG A 58 -10.96 12.67 -0.40
N GLY A 59 -11.72 11.62 -0.11
CA GLY A 59 -12.93 11.31 -0.86
C GLY A 59 -12.66 10.61 -2.19
N ILE A 60 -11.45 10.11 -2.38
CA ILE A 60 -11.07 9.39 -3.58
C ILE A 60 -11.17 7.89 -3.30
N LYS A 61 -11.78 7.15 -4.21
CA LYS A 61 -11.88 5.69 -4.07
C LYS A 61 -10.74 5.04 -4.84
N PRO A 62 -9.75 4.44 -4.14
CA PRO A 62 -8.58 3.86 -4.80
C PRO A 62 -8.87 2.48 -5.38
N PHE A 63 -9.86 2.43 -6.24
CA PHE A 63 -10.34 1.20 -6.87
C PHE A 63 -10.17 1.28 -8.38
N TYR A 64 -9.76 0.18 -9.01
CA TYR A 64 -9.70 0.13 -10.45
C TYR A 64 -11.12 0.11 -11.02
N ARG A 65 -11.29 0.74 -12.19
CA ARG A 65 -12.55 0.78 -12.87
C ARG A 65 -12.50 -0.08 -14.11
N GLU A 66 -13.67 -0.57 -14.52
CA GLU A 66 -13.77 -1.32 -15.76
C GLU A 66 -13.66 -0.38 -16.96
N LYS A 67 -13.62 -0.94 -18.16
CA LYS A 67 -13.42 -0.16 -19.38
C LYS A 67 -14.40 0.99 -19.54
N ASN A 68 -15.65 0.81 -19.10
CA ASN A 68 -16.66 1.86 -19.18
C ASN A 68 -16.47 2.97 -18.16
N LYS A 69 -15.53 2.81 -17.22
CA LYS A 69 -15.19 3.78 -16.19
C LYS A 69 -16.34 4.14 -15.26
N VAL A 70 -17.43 3.40 -15.29
CA VAL A 70 -18.58 3.62 -14.43
C VAL A 70 -18.57 2.63 -13.27
N ARG A 71 -18.24 1.37 -13.54
CA ARG A 71 -18.21 0.34 -12.53
C ARG A 71 -16.80 0.09 -12.05
N PHE A 72 -16.67 -0.29 -10.77
CA PHE A 72 -15.39 -0.70 -10.26
C PHE A 72 -15.08 -2.13 -10.71
N LYS A 73 -13.81 -2.37 -11.04
CA LYS A 73 -13.37 -3.69 -11.45
C LYS A 73 -13.40 -4.64 -10.27
N ARG A 74 -13.92 -5.85 -10.50
CA ARG A 74 -14.00 -6.87 -9.46
C ARG A 74 -13.28 -8.13 -9.90
N VAL A 75 -12.65 -8.79 -8.93
CA VAL A 75 -12.01 -10.09 -9.14
C VAL A 75 -12.57 -10.99 -8.06
N ASP A 76 -13.20 -12.11 -8.48
CA ASP A 76 -13.85 -13.04 -7.55
C ASP A 76 -14.87 -12.35 -6.66
N GLY A 77 -15.60 -11.40 -7.22
CA GLY A 77 -16.65 -10.68 -6.50
C GLY A 77 -16.18 -9.52 -5.63
N GLU A 78 -14.87 -9.31 -5.51
CA GLU A 78 -14.33 -8.26 -4.67
C GLU A 78 -13.77 -7.12 -5.48
N ILE A 79 -13.92 -5.89 -4.97
CA ILE A 79 -13.41 -4.69 -5.62
C ILE A 79 -11.88 -4.74 -5.64
N GLN A 80 -11.31 -4.40 -6.79
CA GLN A 80 -9.86 -4.43 -6.97
C GLN A 80 -9.26 -3.09 -6.55
N PHE A 81 -8.54 -3.07 -5.44
CA PHE A 81 -7.86 -1.87 -4.96
C PHE A 81 -6.61 -1.56 -5.78
N TRP A 82 -6.26 -0.29 -5.83
CA TRP A 82 -5.03 0.15 -6.49
C TRP A 82 -3.80 -0.48 -5.83
N GLU A 83 -2.89 -0.97 -6.65
CA GLU A 83 -1.60 -1.48 -6.17
C GLU A 83 -0.67 -0.31 -5.88
N LEU A 84 0.47 -0.60 -5.27
CA LEU A 84 1.42 0.44 -4.86
C LEU A 84 1.87 1.32 -6.02
N ALA A 85 2.17 0.73 -7.17
CA ALA A 85 2.62 1.50 -8.34
C ALA A 85 1.58 2.54 -8.76
N THR A 86 0.30 2.14 -8.80
CA THR A 86 -0.79 3.05 -9.14
C THR A 86 -0.96 4.13 -8.08
N CYS A 87 -0.86 3.74 -6.80
CA CYS A 87 -0.97 4.70 -5.70
C CYS A 87 0.10 5.77 -5.79
N VAL A 88 1.34 5.37 -6.05
CA VAL A 88 2.45 6.31 -6.17
C VAL A 88 2.21 7.27 -7.33
N LYS A 89 1.79 6.74 -8.46
CA LYS A 89 1.50 7.56 -9.64
C LYS A 89 0.41 8.58 -9.36
N GLU A 90 -0.68 8.15 -8.74
CA GLU A 90 -1.82 9.03 -8.47
C GLU A 90 -1.53 10.03 -7.36
N TYR A 91 -0.78 9.64 -6.35
CA TYR A 91 -0.48 10.52 -5.24
C TYR A 91 0.49 11.64 -5.63
N PHE A 92 1.57 11.30 -6.30
CA PHE A 92 2.62 12.26 -6.63
C PHE A 92 2.36 13.01 -7.93
N LYS A 93 1.57 12.43 -8.85
CA LYS A 93 1.15 13.06 -10.11
C LYS A 93 2.28 13.76 -10.87
N GLY A 94 3.37 13.03 -11.04
CA GLY A 94 4.51 13.57 -11.78
C GLY A 94 5.53 14.32 -10.95
N GLU A 95 5.23 14.59 -9.68
CA GLU A 95 6.19 15.21 -8.80
C GLU A 95 7.35 14.24 -8.57
N ASP A 96 8.58 14.75 -8.69
CA ASP A 96 9.77 13.94 -8.51
C ASP A 96 10.45 14.33 -7.22
N CYS A 97 10.44 13.44 -6.23
CA CYS A 97 11.03 13.73 -4.93
C CYS A 97 11.70 12.48 -4.37
N ALA A 98 12.52 12.66 -3.35
CA ALA A 98 13.29 11.56 -2.76
C ALA A 98 12.37 10.48 -2.18
N ILE A 99 11.26 10.87 -1.56
CA ILE A 99 10.32 9.92 -0.97
C ILE A 99 9.73 9.02 -2.04
N ARG A 100 9.31 9.61 -3.16
CA ARG A 100 8.76 8.85 -4.28
C ARG A 100 9.77 7.85 -4.79
N LYS A 101 11.01 8.28 -4.97
CA LYS A 101 12.07 7.41 -5.47
C LYS A 101 12.33 6.24 -4.52
N ASN A 102 12.32 6.52 -3.22
CA ASN A 102 12.54 5.47 -2.23
C ASN A 102 11.42 4.44 -2.26
N ILE A 103 10.17 4.88 -2.37
CA ILE A 103 9.04 3.96 -2.44
C ILE A 103 9.09 3.14 -3.72
N GLU A 104 9.39 3.79 -4.84
CA GLU A 104 9.46 3.12 -6.14
C GLU A 104 10.53 2.05 -6.18
N LEU A 105 11.55 2.17 -5.34
CA LEU A 105 12.61 1.16 -5.27
C LEU A 105 12.08 -0.18 -4.75
N PHE A 106 11.09 -0.15 -3.86
CA PHE A 106 10.51 -1.37 -3.30
C PHE A 106 9.72 -2.18 -4.32
N ILE A 107 9.13 -1.52 -5.31
CA ILE A 107 8.23 -2.20 -6.25
C ILE A 107 8.93 -3.31 -7.05
N PRO A 108 10.04 -3.03 -7.76
CA PRO A 108 10.71 -4.10 -8.49
C PRO A 108 11.32 -5.14 -7.55
N LEU A 109 11.75 -4.74 -6.34
CA LEU A 109 12.29 -5.68 -5.38
C LEU A 109 11.22 -6.68 -4.95
N ARG A 110 10.01 -6.19 -4.63
CA ARG A 110 8.91 -7.06 -4.26
C ARG A 110 8.54 -8.00 -5.41
N ASN A 111 8.44 -7.46 -6.62
CA ASN A 111 8.09 -8.28 -7.78
C ASN A 111 9.10 -9.39 -8.01
N LYS A 112 10.37 -9.10 -7.81
CA LYS A 112 11.42 -10.09 -7.96
C LYS A 112 11.30 -11.21 -6.92
N LEU A 113 10.88 -10.86 -5.70
CA LEU A 113 10.72 -11.85 -4.64
C LEU A 113 9.50 -12.76 -4.85
N GLU A 114 8.45 -12.21 -5.45
CA GLU A 114 7.22 -12.96 -5.66
C GLU A 114 7.23 -13.81 -6.93
N HIS A 115 8.13 -13.53 -7.82
CA HIS A 115 8.23 -14.20 -9.10
C HIS A 115 9.62 -14.71 -9.35
#